data_cfb5c68053589c282609d7b3a34eb479
#
_entry.id   cfb5c68053589c282609d7b3a34eb479
#
_cell.length_a   1.000
_cell.length_b   1.000
_cell.length_c   1.000
_cell.angle_alpha   90.00
_cell.angle_beta   90.00
_cell.angle_gamma   90.00
#
_symmetry.space_group_name_H-M   'P 1'
#
loop_
_entity.id
_entity.type
_entity.pdbx_description
1 polymer ?
#
loop_
_entity_poly.entity_id
_entity_poly.type
_entity_poly.pdbx_seq_one_letter_code
_entity_poly.pdbx_strand_id
1 'polypeptide(L)'
;GDIFGAAFNAHRLELRTTADYLRLYGARGLRFEPGKQWEYSNYGFMLLGAIIERVGGTSYYDRVAARVLAPAGMTATGSAPEDSLVPGRSVGYTRQVVPGQLVSNAPTLPYRGTPAGGGYSTVGDLARFAAALREHRLLDPAHTDLLLAGKVETGPGTRYAYGFVDRVVGSRRFVGHSGGAPGMNGDLAFEPNGGYVVVVLSNLDPPAAGQVMAFVLPRLPASTP
;
A
#
# COMPACT_ATOMS: atom_id res chain seq x y z
N GLY A 1 -1.46 -15.38 6.33
CA GLY A 1 -2.29 -15.81 5.30
C GLY A 1 -2.80 -14.75 4.39
N ASP A 2 -2.54 -14.97 3.14
CA ASP A 2 -3.01 -14.07 2.11
C ASP A 2 -4.48 -14.31 1.76
N ILE A 3 -5.13 -13.28 1.24
CA ILE A 3 -6.51 -13.32 0.74
C ILE A 3 -6.56 -13.49 -0.78
N PHE A 4 -5.43 -13.32 -1.47
CA PHE A 4 -5.37 -13.48 -2.93
C PHE A 4 -5.09 -14.93 -3.32
N GLY A 5 -5.99 -15.52 -4.12
CA GLY A 5 -5.95 -16.93 -4.52
C GLY A 5 -7.27 -17.37 -5.13
N ALA A 6 -7.52 -18.67 -5.18
CA ALA A 6 -8.70 -19.24 -5.84
C ALA A 6 -10.03 -18.68 -5.30
N ALA A 7 -10.18 -18.57 -3.97
CA ALA A 7 -11.40 -18.04 -3.36
C ALA A 7 -11.63 -16.57 -3.72
N PHE A 8 -10.56 -15.76 -3.71
CA PHE A 8 -10.63 -14.37 -4.18
C PHE A 8 -11.06 -14.30 -5.65
N ASN A 9 -10.38 -15.07 -6.51
CA ASN A 9 -10.67 -15.04 -7.95
C ASN A 9 -12.12 -15.42 -8.27
N ALA A 10 -12.70 -16.38 -7.51
CA ALA A 10 -14.07 -16.82 -7.67
C ALA A 10 -15.09 -15.72 -7.26
N HIS A 11 -14.76 -14.88 -6.27
CA HIS A 11 -15.72 -13.93 -5.66
C HIS A 11 -15.30 -12.47 -5.78
N ARG A 12 -14.21 -12.14 -6.51
CA ARG A 12 -13.59 -10.81 -6.51
C ARG A 12 -14.53 -9.63 -6.78
N LEU A 13 -15.57 -9.82 -7.58
CA LEU A 13 -16.56 -8.78 -7.89
C LEU A 13 -17.71 -8.70 -6.87
N GLU A 14 -17.85 -9.72 -6.02
CA GLU A 14 -18.82 -9.78 -4.93
C GLU A 14 -18.25 -9.20 -3.62
N LEU A 15 -16.91 -9.16 -3.51
CA LEU A 15 -16.20 -8.62 -2.35
C LEU A 15 -16.15 -7.08 -2.40
N ARG A 16 -17.28 -6.45 -2.10
CA ARG A 16 -17.49 -5.00 -2.26
C ARG A 16 -17.18 -4.20 -1.01
N THR A 17 -17.31 -4.82 0.16
CA THR A 17 -17.14 -4.20 1.48
C THR A 17 -16.14 -4.99 2.33
N THR A 18 -15.61 -4.38 3.38
CA THR A 18 -14.78 -5.09 4.38
C THR A 18 -15.53 -6.28 4.98
N ALA A 19 -16.84 -6.15 5.21
CA ALA A 19 -17.68 -7.22 5.74
C ALA A 19 -17.76 -8.45 4.81
N ASP A 20 -17.71 -8.27 3.48
CA ASP A 20 -17.70 -9.38 2.54
C ASP A 20 -16.40 -10.19 2.66
N TYR A 21 -15.27 -9.52 2.80
CA TYR A 21 -13.98 -10.17 3.06
C TYR A 21 -13.99 -10.92 4.40
N LEU A 22 -14.54 -10.32 5.45
CA LEU A 22 -14.64 -10.98 6.75
C LEU A 22 -15.56 -12.22 6.69
N ARG A 23 -16.64 -12.15 5.95
CA ARG A 23 -17.55 -13.30 5.75
C ARG A 23 -16.85 -14.44 5.02
N LEU A 24 -16.06 -14.13 3.99
CA LEU A 24 -15.34 -15.17 3.22
C LEU A 24 -14.15 -15.75 3.97
N TYR A 25 -13.44 -14.93 4.76
CA TYR A 25 -12.14 -15.31 5.37
C TYR A 25 -12.14 -15.35 6.90
N GLY A 26 -13.19 -14.91 7.58
CA GLY A 26 -13.20 -14.59 9.01
C GLY A 26 -12.97 -15.76 9.97
N ALA A 27 -13.25 -16.98 9.56
CA ALA A 27 -13.08 -18.18 10.42
C ALA A 27 -11.64 -18.73 10.41
N ARG A 28 -10.63 -17.85 10.53
CA ARG A 28 -9.22 -18.26 10.56
C ARG A 28 -8.68 -18.26 11.97
N GLY A 29 -8.06 -19.39 12.37
CA GLY A 29 -7.31 -19.48 13.60
C GLY A 29 -5.98 -18.68 13.54
N LEU A 30 -5.40 -18.43 14.70
CA LEU A 30 -4.06 -17.89 14.81
C LEU A 30 -3.04 -18.87 14.23
N ARG A 31 -2.05 -18.36 13.49
CA ARG A 31 -0.95 -19.18 12.94
C ARG A 31 0.18 -19.38 13.95
N PHE A 32 0.28 -18.49 14.93
CA PHE A 32 1.25 -18.52 16.03
C PHE A 32 0.72 -17.66 17.18
N GLU A 33 1.29 -17.85 18.35
CA GLU A 33 0.96 -17.07 19.54
C GLU A 33 1.27 -15.57 19.33
N PRO A 34 0.36 -14.66 19.69
CA PRO A 34 0.58 -13.23 19.57
C PRO A 34 1.89 -12.78 20.24
N GLY A 35 2.66 -11.96 19.53
CA GLY A 35 3.95 -11.45 19.98
C GLY A 35 5.13 -12.43 19.83
N LYS A 36 4.93 -13.65 19.39
CA LYS A 36 6.00 -14.64 19.25
C LYS A 36 6.66 -14.66 17.87
N GLN A 37 5.89 -14.33 16.83
CA GLN A 37 6.37 -14.32 15.45
C GLN A 37 5.76 -13.15 14.69
N TRP A 38 6.29 -12.89 13.52
CA TRP A 38 5.78 -11.89 12.59
C TRP A 38 5.56 -12.52 11.21
N GLU A 39 4.47 -12.14 10.59
CA GLU A 39 4.18 -12.47 9.20
C GLU A 39 3.37 -11.35 8.58
N TYR A 40 3.71 -10.95 7.35
CA TYR A 40 2.89 -10.01 6.59
C TYR A 40 1.55 -10.64 6.23
N SER A 41 0.46 -9.89 6.40
CA SER A 41 -0.88 -10.39 6.11
C SER A 41 -1.76 -9.32 5.50
N ASN A 42 -2.17 -9.50 4.25
CA ASN A 42 -3.21 -8.68 3.64
C ASN A 42 -4.53 -8.78 4.40
N TYR A 43 -4.87 -9.98 4.89
CA TYR A 43 -6.05 -10.16 5.73
C TYR A 43 -5.97 -9.37 7.04
N GLY A 44 -4.80 -9.25 7.64
CA GLY A 44 -4.57 -8.39 8.80
C GLY A 44 -4.94 -6.93 8.52
N PHE A 45 -4.58 -6.40 7.36
CA PHE A 45 -4.99 -5.06 6.94
C PHE A 45 -6.49 -4.95 6.67
N MET A 46 -7.15 -6.00 6.14
CA MET A 46 -8.62 -6.03 6.04
C MET A 46 -9.28 -5.94 7.41
N LEU A 47 -8.76 -6.66 8.41
CA LEU A 47 -9.25 -6.57 9.80
C LEU A 47 -9.07 -5.17 10.38
N LEU A 48 -7.92 -4.52 10.14
CA LEU A 48 -7.71 -3.13 10.55
C LEU A 48 -8.72 -2.19 9.89
N GLY A 49 -9.02 -2.38 8.60
CA GLY A 49 -10.07 -1.62 7.91
C GLY A 49 -11.44 -1.79 8.56
N ALA A 50 -11.82 -3.01 8.90
CA ALA A 50 -13.08 -3.28 9.58
C ALA A 50 -13.13 -2.68 11.01
N ILE A 51 -12.01 -2.67 11.74
CA ILE A 51 -11.89 -1.99 13.03
C ILE A 51 -12.10 -0.48 12.87
N ILE A 52 -11.48 0.12 11.84
CA ILE A 52 -11.64 1.55 11.51
C ILE A 52 -13.11 1.89 11.25
N GLU A 53 -13.83 1.06 10.48
CA GLU A 53 -15.27 1.24 10.25
C GLU A 53 -16.07 1.12 11.54
N ARG A 54 -15.81 0.08 12.33
CA ARG A 54 -16.52 -0.18 13.58
C ARG A 54 -16.34 0.94 14.61
N VAL A 55 -15.12 1.45 14.75
CA VAL A 55 -14.81 2.53 15.71
C VAL A 55 -15.21 3.89 15.16
N GLY A 56 -15.05 4.08 13.85
CA GLY A 56 -15.28 5.37 13.18
C GLY A 56 -16.72 5.66 12.83
N GLY A 57 -17.60 4.66 12.77
CA GLY A 57 -19.02 4.80 12.41
C GLY A 57 -19.27 5.21 10.96
N THR A 58 -18.24 5.16 10.10
CA THR A 58 -18.31 5.49 8.67
C THR A 58 -17.53 4.45 7.86
N SER A 59 -17.72 4.39 6.54
CA SER A 59 -16.95 3.48 5.70
C SER A 59 -15.45 3.75 5.82
N TYR A 60 -14.64 2.69 5.62
CA TYR A 60 -13.17 2.81 5.51
C TYR A 60 -12.78 3.87 4.47
N TYR A 61 -13.46 3.87 3.34
CA TYR A 61 -13.18 4.78 2.22
C TYR A 61 -13.43 6.24 2.56
N ASP A 62 -14.57 6.54 3.20
CA ASP A 62 -14.90 7.91 3.64
C ASP A 62 -13.92 8.38 4.72
N ARG A 63 -13.53 7.46 5.62
CA ARG A 63 -12.55 7.77 6.67
C ARG A 63 -11.18 8.08 6.06
N VAL A 64 -10.69 7.28 5.13
CA VAL A 64 -9.42 7.54 4.43
C VAL A 64 -9.50 8.84 3.63
N ALA A 65 -10.58 9.08 2.91
CA ALA A 65 -10.76 10.33 2.16
C ALA A 65 -10.69 11.55 3.08
N ALA A 66 -11.42 11.53 4.19
CA ALA A 66 -11.52 12.67 5.11
C ALA A 66 -10.27 12.87 6.00
N ARG A 67 -9.59 11.78 6.41
CA ARG A 67 -8.53 11.84 7.42
C ARG A 67 -7.13 11.67 6.85
N VAL A 68 -7.00 11.22 5.61
CA VAL A 68 -5.71 11.03 4.95
C VAL A 68 -5.62 11.82 3.64
N LEU A 69 -6.52 11.55 2.68
CA LEU A 69 -6.38 12.13 1.34
C LEU A 69 -6.60 13.64 1.34
N ALA A 70 -7.66 14.12 1.98
CA ALA A 70 -7.97 15.56 2.02
C ALA A 70 -6.89 16.36 2.78
N PRO A 71 -6.46 16.00 4.01
CA PRO A 71 -5.39 16.72 4.70
C PRO A 71 -4.04 16.65 3.99
N ALA A 72 -3.75 15.57 3.27
CA ALA A 72 -2.54 15.43 2.47
C ALA A 72 -2.61 16.14 1.11
N GLY A 73 -3.78 16.60 0.67
CA GLY A 73 -3.98 17.21 -0.65
C GLY A 73 -3.88 16.21 -1.82
N MET A 74 -4.28 14.94 -1.60
CA MET A 74 -4.20 13.84 -2.57
C MET A 74 -5.47 13.79 -3.42
N THR A 75 -5.64 14.72 -4.34
CA THR A 75 -6.88 14.91 -5.11
C THR A 75 -7.07 13.94 -6.28
N ALA A 76 -6.01 13.23 -6.68
CA ALA A 76 -6.02 12.24 -7.77
C ALA A 76 -5.82 10.80 -7.24
N THR A 77 -6.11 10.57 -5.96
CA THR A 77 -5.99 9.27 -5.29
C THR A 77 -7.35 8.79 -4.82
N GLY A 78 -7.63 7.51 -5.00
CA GLY A 78 -8.89 6.94 -4.55
C GLY A 78 -9.00 5.43 -4.72
N SER A 79 -10.15 4.93 -4.30
CA SER A 79 -10.53 3.52 -4.39
C SER A 79 -11.93 3.37 -4.99
N ALA A 80 -12.22 4.12 -6.06
CA ALA A 80 -13.49 3.98 -6.76
C ALA A 80 -13.68 2.54 -7.28
N PRO A 81 -14.91 2.03 -7.31
CA PRO A 81 -15.23 0.75 -7.92
C PRO A 81 -14.70 0.61 -9.35
N GLU A 82 -14.41 -0.63 -9.76
CA GLU A 82 -13.88 -0.90 -11.10
C GLU A 82 -14.89 -0.63 -12.22
N ASP A 83 -16.18 -0.65 -11.91
CA ASP A 83 -17.26 -0.28 -12.81
C ASP A 83 -17.51 1.24 -12.89
N SER A 84 -16.75 2.04 -12.12
CA SER A 84 -16.83 3.49 -12.16
C SER A 84 -15.85 4.10 -13.16
N LEU A 85 -16.31 5.10 -13.89
CA LEU A 85 -15.46 5.89 -14.77
C LEU A 85 -14.59 6.83 -13.94
N VAL A 86 -13.28 6.60 -13.95
CA VAL A 86 -12.26 7.48 -13.34
C VAL A 86 -11.40 8.06 -14.45
N PRO A 87 -11.55 9.35 -14.77
CA PRO A 87 -10.74 9.98 -15.83
C PRO A 87 -9.24 9.86 -15.54
N GLY A 88 -8.47 9.48 -16.55
CA GLY A 88 -7.01 9.38 -16.44
C GLY A 88 -6.51 8.13 -15.68
N ARG A 89 -7.38 7.23 -15.21
CA ARG A 89 -6.93 5.97 -14.61
C ARG A 89 -6.22 5.11 -15.66
N SER A 90 -4.98 4.68 -15.36
CA SER A 90 -4.22 3.83 -16.25
C SER A 90 -4.81 2.41 -16.32
N VAL A 91 -4.62 1.76 -17.45
CA VAL A 91 -4.87 0.31 -17.60
C VAL A 91 -3.59 -0.42 -17.24
N GLY A 92 -3.70 -1.43 -16.37
CA GLY A 92 -2.61 -2.35 -16.06
C GLY A 92 -2.47 -3.45 -17.11
N TYR A 93 -1.23 -3.90 -17.32
CA TYR A 93 -0.91 -4.97 -18.29
C TYR A 93 -0.10 -6.08 -17.62
N THR A 94 -0.51 -7.32 -17.82
CA THR A 94 0.07 -8.49 -17.17
C THR A 94 0.31 -9.63 -18.14
N ARG A 95 1.32 -10.47 -17.84
CA ARG A 95 1.56 -11.76 -18.52
C ARG A 95 1.04 -12.95 -17.72
N GLN A 96 0.34 -12.71 -16.61
CA GLN A 96 -0.11 -13.76 -15.70
C GLN A 96 -1.51 -14.30 -16.03
N VAL A 97 -2.28 -13.62 -16.88
CA VAL A 97 -3.62 -14.04 -17.30
C VAL A 97 -3.53 -14.98 -18.50
N VAL A 98 -2.74 -14.62 -19.52
CA VAL A 98 -2.51 -15.44 -20.70
C VAL A 98 -1.00 -15.66 -20.82
N PRO A 99 -0.50 -16.90 -20.70
CA PRO A 99 0.92 -17.18 -20.77
C PRO A 99 1.58 -16.61 -22.03
N GLY A 100 2.67 -15.88 -21.86
CA GLY A 100 3.45 -15.28 -22.93
C GLY A 100 2.85 -14.01 -23.58
N GLN A 101 1.61 -13.67 -23.30
CA GLN A 101 0.95 -12.49 -23.86
C GLN A 101 0.81 -11.37 -22.82
N LEU A 102 1.03 -10.14 -23.25
CA LEU A 102 0.77 -8.96 -22.44
C LEU A 102 -0.68 -8.52 -22.68
N VAL A 103 -1.54 -8.71 -21.69
CA VAL A 103 -2.97 -8.40 -21.76
C VAL A 103 -3.40 -7.50 -20.61
N SER A 104 -4.58 -6.88 -20.70
CA SER A 104 -5.14 -6.08 -19.61
C SER A 104 -5.30 -6.92 -18.33
N ASN A 105 -4.99 -6.32 -17.19
CA ASN A 105 -5.16 -6.93 -15.87
C ASN A 105 -6.61 -6.86 -15.34
N ALA A 106 -7.54 -6.29 -16.06
CA ALA A 106 -8.94 -6.13 -15.61
C ALA A 106 -9.56 -7.41 -15.02
N PRO A 107 -9.30 -8.64 -15.57
CA PRO A 107 -9.82 -9.87 -14.99
C PRO A 107 -9.24 -10.23 -13.62
N THR A 108 -8.20 -9.57 -13.14
CA THR A 108 -7.52 -9.88 -11.86
C THR A 108 -7.84 -8.88 -10.76
N LEU A 109 -8.47 -7.76 -11.10
CA LEU A 109 -8.70 -6.66 -10.16
C LEU A 109 -9.80 -6.99 -9.15
N PRO A 110 -9.66 -6.57 -7.88
CA PRO A 110 -10.78 -6.54 -6.94
C PRO A 110 -11.86 -5.57 -7.43
N TYR A 111 -13.07 -5.66 -6.88
CA TYR A 111 -14.14 -4.70 -7.17
C TYR A 111 -13.71 -3.25 -6.95
N ARG A 112 -12.87 -3.01 -5.94
CA ARG A 112 -12.25 -1.70 -5.63
C ARG A 112 -10.99 -1.90 -4.78
N GLY A 113 -10.15 -0.88 -4.68
CA GLY A 113 -9.04 -0.88 -3.73
C GLY A 113 -9.51 -1.12 -2.30
N THR A 114 -8.72 -1.82 -1.50
CA THR A 114 -9.08 -2.33 -0.17
C THR A 114 -8.12 -1.79 0.90
N PRO A 115 -8.39 -1.99 2.19
CA PRO A 115 -7.41 -1.72 3.25
C PRO A 115 -6.08 -2.45 3.08
N ALA A 116 -6.08 -3.58 2.35
CA ALA A 116 -4.88 -4.35 2.05
C ALA A 116 -4.12 -3.84 0.82
N GLY A 117 -4.69 -2.93 0.05
CA GLY A 117 -4.06 -2.36 -1.14
C GLY A 117 -4.98 -2.25 -2.34
N GLY A 118 -4.42 -1.82 -3.46
CA GLY A 118 -5.16 -1.49 -4.68
C GLY A 118 -5.61 -0.02 -4.72
N GLY A 119 -6.56 0.28 -5.61
CA GLY A 119 -6.93 1.66 -5.89
C GLY A 119 -6.00 2.31 -6.91
N TYR A 120 -6.02 3.63 -6.97
CA TYR A 120 -5.22 4.41 -7.90
C TYR A 120 -4.63 5.65 -7.22
N SER A 121 -3.49 6.11 -7.71
CA SER A 121 -2.82 7.32 -7.25
C SER A 121 -1.93 7.90 -8.35
N THR A 122 -1.28 9.01 -8.03
CA THR A 122 -0.22 9.61 -8.85
C THR A 122 1.07 9.74 -8.04
N VAL A 123 2.21 9.84 -8.73
CA VAL A 123 3.49 10.10 -8.05
C VAL A 123 3.45 11.41 -7.27
N GLY A 124 2.73 12.43 -7.78
CA GLY A 124 2.54 13.71 -7.09
C GLY A 124 1.73 13.58 -5.78
N ASP A 125 0.67 12.77 -5.78
CA ASP A 125 -0.12 12.54 -4.57
C ASP A 125 0.67 11.76 -3.51
N LEU A 126 1.42 10.74 -3.91
CA LEU A 126 2.26 9.98 -2.99
C LEU A 126 3.41 10.83 -2.43
N ALA A 127 3.96 11.76 -3.21
CA ALA A 127 4.91 12.75 -2.70
C ALA A 127 4.24 13.70 -1.69
N ARG A 128 3.00 14.15 -1.94
CA ARG A 128 2.22 14.94 -0.97
C ARG A 128 1.91 14.18 0.32
N PHE A 129 1.64 12.88 0.22
CA PHE A 129 1.46 12.01 1.38
C PHE A 129 2.72 11.97 2.26
N ALA A 130 3.89 11.75 1.66
CA ALA A 130 5.15 11.77 2.39
C ALA A 130 5.43 13.13 3.05
N ALA A 131 5.16 14.23 2.35
CA ALA A 131 5.27 15.58 2.89
C ALA A 131 4.29 15.79 4.06
N ALA A 132 3.03 15.36 3.92
CA ALA A 132 2.02 15.49 4.97
C ALA A 132 2.37 14.72 6.25
N LEU A 133 3.04 13.57 6.15
CA LEU A 133 3.58 12.85 7.30
C LEU A 133 4.73 13.62 7.96
N ARG A 134 5.70 14.11 7.17
CA ARG A 134 6.84 14.89 7.68
C ARG A 134 6.41 16.19 8.36
N GLU A 135 5.40 16.84 7.83
CA GLU A 135 4.86 18.11 8.31
C GLU A 135 3.83 17.92 9.45
N HIS A 136 3.64 16.68 9.92
CA HIS A 136 2.72 16.32 10.99
C HIS A 136 1.26 16.75 10.73
N ARG A 137 0.87 16.84 9.45
CA ARG A 137 -0.51 17.18 9.06
C ARG A 137 -1.50 16.02 9.21
N LEU A 138 -0.99 14.77 9.25
CA LEU A 138 -1.81 13.56 9.41
C LEU A 138 -1.84 13.05 10.85
N LEU A 139 -0.72 13.15 11.54
CA LEU A 139 -0.54 12.75 12.94
C LEU A 139 0.37 13.78 13.63
N ASP A 140 0.28 13.90 14.92
CA ASP A 140 1.25 14.69 15.69
C ASP A 140 2.66 14.08 15.63
N PRO A 141 3.71 14.80 16.05
CA PRO A 141 5.10 14.32 15.97
C PRO A 141 5.31 12.97 16.65
N ALA A 142 4.80 12.77 17.86
CA ALA A 142 5.01 11.54 18.62
C ALA A 142 4.37 10.33 17.95
N HIS A 143 3.16 10.48 17.41
CA HIS A 143 2.49 9.41 16.69
C HIS A 143 3.11 9.18 15.29
N THR A 144 3.62 10.22 14.63
CA THR A 144 4.37 10.08 13.36
C THR A 144 5.63 9.26 13.59
N ASP A 145 6.42 9.58 14.61
CA ASP A 145 7.63 8.84 14.95
C ASP A 145 7.31 7.37 15.31
N LEU A 146 6.26 7.17 16.11
CA LEU A 146 5.79 5.83 16.46
C LEU A 146 5.37 5.03 15.22
N LEU A 147 4.66 5.64 14.28
CA LEU A 147 4.20 5.02 13.04
C LEU A 147 5.36 4.56 12.16
N LEU A 148 6.39 5.42 12.01
CA LEU A 148 7.48 5.21 11.05
C LEU A 148 8.67 4.43 11.61
N ALA A 149 8.79 4.27 12.93
CA ALA A 149 9.88 3.53 13.54
C ALA A 149 9.71 2.02 13.36
N GLY A 150 10.71 1.36 12.77
CA GLY A 150 10.73 -0.09 12.58
C GLY A 150 10.58 -0.88 13.89
N LYS A 151 9.67 -1.85 13.91
CA LYS A 151 9.32 -2.67 15.09
C LYS A 151 9.89 -4.06 15.01
N VAL A 152 9.81 -4.71 13.86
CA VAL A 152 10.18 -6.11 13.66
C VAL A 152 11.21 -6.18 12.55
N GLU A 153 12.33 -6.84 12.78
CA GLU A 153 13.34 -7.09 11.76
C GLU A 153 12.81 -8.09 10.73
N THR A 154 12.93 -7.73 9.46
CA THR A 154 12.45 -8.54 8.33
C THR A 154 13.56 -8.93 7.37
N GLY A 155 14.77 -8.41 7.59
CA GLY A 155 15.97 -8.69 6.84
C GLY A 155 17.09 -7.73 7.21
N PRO A 156 18.31 -7.95 6.75
CA PRO A 156 19.45 -7.08 7.08
C PRO A 156 19.16 -5.61 6.78
N GLY A 157 19.24 -4.76 7.82
CA GLY A 157 18.99 -3.33 7.71
C GLY A 157 17.54 -2.95 7.34
N THR A 158 16.59 -3.88 7.48
CA THR A 158 15.19 -3.67 7.13
C THR A 158 14.28 -4.11 8.28
N ARG A 159 13.37 -3.23 8.68
CA ARG A 159 12.39 -3.49 9.74
C ARG A 159 10.99 -3.11 9.26
N TYR A 160 9.98 -3.85 9.71
CA TYR A 160 8.60 -3.47 9.49
C TYR A 160 8.09 -2.61 10.64
N ALA A 161 7.43 -1.51 10.29
CA ALA A 161 6.78 -0.59 11.22
C ALA A 161 5.25 -0.78 11.18
N TYR A 162 4.47 0.22 11.53
CA TYR A 162 3.01 0.16 11.42
C TYR A 162 2.56 0.49 9.99
N GLY A 163 2.67 -0.49 9.09
CA GLY A 163 2.31 -0.36 7.68
C GLY A 163 3.41 0.29 6.82
N PHE A 164 4.61 0.44 7.33
CA PHE A 164 5.78 0.94 6.61
C PHE A 164 6.95 -0.03 6.72
N VAL A 165 7.78 -0.02 5.70
CA VAL A 165 9.12 -0.63 5.74
C VAL A 165 10.11 0.47 6.08
N ASP A 166 10.88 0.29 7.15
CA ASP A 166 11.97 1.14 7.60
C ASP A 166 13.28 0.46 7.19
N ARG A 167 14.02 1.04 6.26
CA ARG A 167 15.23 0.43 5.67
C ARG A 167 16.39 1.40 5.58
N VAL A 168 17.61 0.86 5.65
CA VAL A 168 18.85 1.60 5.44
C VAL A 168 19.42 1.24 4.07
N VAL A 169 19.73 2.25 3.25
CA VAL A 169 20.39 2.11 1.96
C VAL A 169 21.64 2.99 1.96
N GLY A 170 22.82 2.37 1.97
CA GLY A 170 24.08 3.08 2.26
C GLY A 170 24.06 3.65 3.68
N SER A 171 24.22 4.96 3.82
CA SER A 171 24.15 5.67 5.11
C SER A 171 22.79 6.32 5.39
N ARG A 172 21.78 6.07 4.54
CA ARG A 172 20.49 6.77 4.59
C ARG A 172 19.38 5.86 5.07
N ARG A 173 18.51 6.42 5.89
CA ARG A 173 17.28 5.77 6.32
C ARG A 173 16.12 6.19 5.39
N PHE A 174 15.44 5.21 4.83
CA PHE A 174 14.22 5.41 4.06
C PHE A 174 13.05 4.68 4.72
N VAL A 175 11.91 5.34 4.73
CA VAL A 175 10.65 4.76 5.17
C VAL A 175 9.66 4.77 3.99
N GLY A 176 8.89 3.74 3.83
CA GLY A 176 7.93 3.63 2.73
C GLY A 176 7.28 2.28 2.65
N HIS A 177 6.70 1.96 1.52
CA HIS A 177 6.14 0.63 1.25
C HIS A 177 6.11 0.38 -0.25
N SER A 178 6.28 -0.85 -0.64
CA SER A 178 6.08 -1.32 -2.01
C SER A 178 4.81 -2.15 -2.12
N GLY A 179 4.29 -2.26 -3.31
CA GLY A 179 3.16 -3.12 -3.59
C GLY A 179 3.16 -3.63 -5.02
N GLY A 180 2.46 -4.74 -5.22
CA GLY A 180 2.33 -5.31 -6.55
C GLY A 180 1.25 -6.34 -6.65
N ALA A 181 0.64 -6.38 -7.83
CA ALA A 181 -0.34 -7.36 -8.27
C ALA A 181 -0.21 -7.50 -9.80
N PRO A 182 -0.92 -8.41 -10.44
CA PRO A 182 -0.88 -8.50 -11.90
C PRO A 182 -1.16 -7.14 -12.56
N GLY A 183 -0.22 -6.66 -13.39
CA GLY A 183 -0.32 -5.38 -14.08
C GLY A 183 -0.24 -4.13 -13.20
N MET A 184 0.22 -4.24 -11.97
CA MET A 184 0.39 -3.11 -11.06
C MET A 184 1.63 -3.30 -10.21
N ASN A 185 2.47 -2.27 -10.14
CA ASN A 185 3.60 -2.25 -9.21
C ASN A 185 3.90 -0.81 -8.79
N GLY A 186 4.04 -0.59 -7.49
CA GLY A 186 4.37 0.71 -6.92
C GLY A 186 5.40 0.59 -5.81
N ASP A 187 6.21 1.62 -5.65
CA ASP A 187 7.14 1.75 -4.52
C ASP A 187 7.25 3.22 -4.13
N LEU A 188 7.10 3.48 -2.85
CA LEU A 188 7.33 4.77 -2.20
C LEU A 188 8.45 4.62 -1.20
N ALA A 189 9.44 5.51 -1.25
CA ALA A 189 10.48 5.62 -0.24
C ALA A 189 10.77 7.10 0.04
N PHE A 190 10.83 7.49 1.30
CA PHE A 190 11.18 8.86 1.70
C PHE A 190 12.07 8.86 2.93
N GLU A 191 12.94 9.85 3.02
CA GLU A 191 13.72 10.11 4.24
C GLU A 191 12.81 10.82 5.25
N PRO A 192 12.58 10.27 6.46
CA PRO A 192 11.55 10.81 7.37
C PRO A 192 11.87 12.21 7.92
N ASN A 193 13.15 12.56 8.04
CA ASN A 193 13.61 13.83 8.62
C ASN A 193 13.94 14.91 7.57
N GLY A 194 13.40 14.81 6.36
CA GLY A 194 13.75 15.70 5.25
C GLY A 194 14.54 14.95 4.17
N GLY A 195 14.96 15.65 3.11
CA GLY A 195 15.67 15.04 1.99
C GLY A 195 14.72 14.45 0.94
N TYR A 196 15.11 13.33 0.33
CA TYR A 196 14.45 12.79 -0.84
C TYR A 196 13.12 12.11 -0.56
N VAL A 197 12.21 12.24 -1.51
CA VAL A 197 11.03 11.38 -1.69
C VAL A 197 11.16 10.74 -3.08
N VAL A 198 11.13 9.44 -3.15
CA VAL A 198 11.17 8.69 -4.40
C VAL A 198 9.88 7.88 -4.53
N VAL A 199 9.19 8.08 -5.64
CA VAL A 199 7.95 7.36 -5.96
C VAL A 199 8.08 6.77 -7.34
N VAL A 200 7.80 5.49 -7.47
CA VAL A 200 7.74 4.79 -8.75
C VAL A 200 6.40 4.08 -8.85
N LEU A 201 5.65 4.37 -9.91
CA LEU A 201 4.41 3.68 -10.24
C LEU A 201 4.55 3.07 -11.63
N SER A 202 4.12 1.83 -11.78
CA SER A 202 4.12 1.10 -13.04
C SER A 202 2.79 0.38 -13.25
N ASN A 203 2.33 0.38 -14.47
CA ASN A 203 1.18 -0.39 -14.92
C ASN A 203 1.57 -1.75 -15.52
N LEU A 204 2.69 -2.29 -15.08
CA LEU A 204 3.22 -3.62 -15.44
C LEU A 204 3.36 -4.50 -14.18
N ASP A 205 3.57 -5.78 -14.42
CA ASP A 205 3.82 -6.76 -13.35
C ASP A 205 5.03 -6.38 -12.47
N PRO A 206 5.01 -6.73 -11.17
CA PRO A 206 6.23 -6.72 -10.37
C PRO A 206 7.35 -7.56 -11.03
N PRO A 207 8.62 -7.13 -10.89
CA PRO A 207 9.15 -6.10 -10.00
C PRO A 207 9.46 -4.76 -10.69
N ALA A 208 8.69 -4.33 -11.70
CA ALA A 208 9.02 -3.16 -12.53
C ALA A 208 9.36 -1.89 -11.72
N ALA A 209 8.50 -1.50 -10.76
CA ALA A 209 8.78 -0.33 -9.91
C ALA A 209 9.94 -0.60 -8.94
N GLY A 210 10.00 -1.78 -8.35
CA GLY A 210 11.08 -2.16 -7.43
C GLY A 210 12.46 -2.15 -8.08
N GLN A 211 12.59 -2.53 -9.33
CA GLN A 211 13.86 -2.47 -10.08
C GLN A 211 14.33 -1.01 -10.25
N VAL A 212 13.41 -0.11 -10.60
CA VAL A 212 13.72 1.33 -10.71
C VAL A 212 14.12 1.89 -9.34
N MET A 213 13.38 1.55 -8.28
CA MET A 213 13.68 1.99 -6.93
C MET A 213 15.06 1.51 -6.47
N ALA A 214 15.39 0.24 -6.68
CA ALA A 214 16.69 -0.34 -6.36
C ALA A 214 17.85 0.30 -7.13
N PHE A 215 17.60 0.78 -8.35
CA PHE A 215 18.57 1.52 -9.12
C PHE A 215 18.77 2.96 -8.61
N VAL A 216 17.67 3.64 -8.26
CA VAL A 216 17.69 5.08 -7.92
C VAL A 216 18.23 5.32 -6.51
N LEU A 217 17.74 4.60 -5.49
CA LEU A 217 18.05 4.93 -4.10
C LEU A 217 19.55 5.00 -3.77
N PRO A 218 20.39 4.03 -4.20
CA PRO A 218 21.84 4.09 -3.90
C PRO A 218 22.58 5.19 -4.68
N ARG A 219 21.95 5.80 -5.67
CA ARG A 219 22.54 6.83 -6.55
C ARG A 219 22.10 8.25 -6.23
N LEU A 220 21.23 8.42 -5.24
CA LEU A 220 20.81 9.76 -4.81
C LEU A 220 22.03 10.55 -4.30
N PRO A 221 22.23 11.80 -4.75
CA PRO A 221 23.30 12.66 -4.25
C PRO A 221 23.23 12.84 -2.73
N ALA A 222 24.34 13.14 -2.08
CA ALA A 222 24.32 13.49 -0.66
C ALA A 222 23.31 14.62 -0.43
N SER A 223 22.45 14.50 0.60
CA SER A 223 21.56 15.59 0.96
C SER A 223 22.44 16.78 1.34
N THR A 224 22.25 17.91 0.68
CA THR A 224 22.86 19.18 1.13
C THR A 224 22.28 19.50 2.50
N PRO A 225 23.09 19.87 3.47
CA PRO A 225 22.64 20.22 4.81
C PRO A 225 21.65 21.39 4.81
#